data_c70ff105b56d946ce9737e8f25511cae
#
_entry.id   c70ff105b56d946ce9737e8f25511cae
#
_cell.length_a   1.000
_cell.length_b   1.000
_cell.length_c   1.000
_cell.angle_alpha   90.00
_cell.angle_beta   90.00
_cell.angle_gamma   90.00
#
_symmetry.space_group_name_H-M   'P 1'
#
loop_
_entity.id
_entity.type
_entity.pdbx_description
1 polymer ?
#
loop_
_entity_poly.entity_id
_entity_poly.type
_entity_poly.pdbx_seq_one_letter_code
_entity_poly.pdbx_strand_id
1 'polypeptide(L)'
;MAKILIVDDAAFMRMMVKDTLKKNGYTDFYEAPDGAEAFKMYQELKPDLVLMDITMPNMDGLEALKAIKGFDANAKVVMCSAMGQEAMVIDAIKSGAKDFIVKPFKPERIIKTVSTILG
;
A
#
# COMPACT_ATOMS: atom_id res chain seq x y z
N MET A 1 17.80 4.57 1.60
CA MET A 1 16.48 5.15 1.33
C MET A 1 15.41 4.08 1.40
N ALA A 2 14.31 4.36 2.07
CA ALA A 2 13.21 3.42 2.12
C ALA A 2 12.53 3.32 0.74
N LYS A 3 12.34 2.10 0.26
CA LYS A 3 11.62 1.83 -0.98
C LYS A 3 10.14 1.70 -0.68
N ILE A 4 9.32 2.50 -1.35
CA ILE A 4 7.87 2.49 -1.15
C ILE A 4 7.19 2.09 -2.46
N LEU A 5 6.41 1.01 -2.41
CA LEU A 5 5.61 0.54 -3.53
C LEU A 5 4.18 1.05 -3.36
N ILE A 6 3.69 1.80 -4.34
CA ILE A 6 2.36 2.40 -4.34
C ILE A 6 1.49 1.65 -5.35
N VAL A 7 0.42 1.02 -4.87
CA VAL A 7 -0.44 0.16 -5.67
C VAL A 7 -1.86 0.71 -5.70
N ASP A 8 -2.30 1.11 -6.88
CA ASP A 8 -3.64 1.63 -7.14
C ASP A 8 -3.86 1.56 -8.65
N ASP A 9 -5.06 1.22 -9.09
CA ASP A 9 -5.36 1.17 -10.52
C ASP A 9 -5.49 2.57 -11.14
N ALA A 10 -5.68 3.60 -10.32
CA ALA A 10 -5.76 4.99 -10.78
C ALA A 10 -4.39 5.67 -10.71
N ALA A 11 -3.81 5.98 -11.88
CA ALA A 11 -2.52 6.67 -11.95
C ALA A 11 -2.54 8.01 -11.20
N PHE A 12 -3.67 8.71 -11.24
CA PHE A 12 -3.84 9.98 -10.53
C PHE A 12 -3.66 9.81 -9.01
N MET A 13 -4.22 8.74 -8.45
CA MET A 13 -4.09 8.45 -7.01
C MET A 13 -2.65 8.13 -6.63
N ARG A 14 -1.96 7.33 -7.46
CA ARG A 14 -0.55 7.03 -7.23
C ARG A 14 0.29 8.31 -7.23
N MET A 15 0.01 9.23 -8.16
CA MET A 15 0.70 10.50 -8.24
C MET A 15 0.47 11.35 -7.00
N MET A 16 -0.78 11.43 -6.51
CA MET A 16 -1.11 12.18 -5.29
C MET A 16 -0.35 11.68 -4.07
N VAL A 17 -0.34 10.38 -3.87
CA VAL A 17 0.38 9.76 -2.75
C VAL A 17 1.87 10.02 -2.86
N LYS A 18 2.42 9.84 -4.05
CA LYS A 18 3.84 10.07 -4.31
C LYS A 18 4.24 11.52 -4.02
N ASP A 19 3.45 12.49 -4.50
CA ASP A 19 3.72 13.91 -4.26
C ASP A 19 3.69 14.26 -2.77
N THR A 20 2.70 13.72 -2.04
CA THR A 20 2.59 13.92 -0.59
C THR A 20 3.86 13.43 0.12
N LEU A 21 4.32 12.23 -0.22
CA LEU A 21 5.48 11.64 0.42
C LEU A 21 6.79 12.34 0.02
N LYS A 22 6.89 12.79 -1.23
CA LYS A 22 8.06 13.55 -1.68
C LYS A 22 8.28 14.81 -0.86
N LYS A 23 7.21 15.52 -0.53
CA LYS A 23 7.28 16.75 0.27
C LYS A 23 7.80 16.47 1.69
N ASN A 24 7.82 15.22 2.10
CA ASN A 24 8.25 14.81 3.44
C ASN A 24 9.53 13.98 3.43
N GLY A 25 10.30 14.05 2.35
CA GLY A 25 11.64 13.48 2.28
C GLY A 25 11.73 12.06 1.77
N TYR A 26 10.64 11.44 1.35
CA TYR A 26 10.66 10.12 0.73
C TYR A 26 10.86 10.30 -0.78
N THR A 27 11.77 9.56 -1.38
CA THR A 27 12.14 9.77 -2.80
C THR A 27 12.26 8.49 -3.61
N ASP A 28 12.23 7.31 -2.99
CA ASP A 28 12.43 6.04 -3.69
C ASP A 28 11.09 5.32 -3.83
N PHE A 29 10.39 5.57 -4.96
CA PHE A 29 9.05 5.08 -5.21
C PHE A 29 9.00 4.13 -6.39
N TYR A 30 8.08 3.16 -6.28
CA TYR A 30 7.71 2.24 -7.35
C TYR A 30 6.19 2.18 -7.41
N GLU A 31 5.62 1.92 -8.58
CA GLU A 31 4.18 1.93 -8.77
C GLU A 31 3.70 0.65 -9.45
N ALA A 32 2.54 0.17 -9.04
CA ALA A 32 1.88 -0.97 -9.66
C ALA A 32 0.40 -0.67 -9.86
N PRO A 33 -0.19 -1.08 -11.00
CA PRO A 33 -1.59 -0.77 -11.30
C PRO A 33 -2.59 -1.78 -10.74
N ASP A 34 -2.12 -2.93 -10.28
CA ASP A 34 -2.99 -3.98 -9.73
C ASP A 34 -2.22 -4.91 -8.79
N GLY A 35 -2.95 -5.83 -8.16
CA GLY A 35 -2.37 -6.73 -7.18
C GLY A 35 -1.40 -7.75 -7.75
N ALA A 36 -1.62 -8.21 -8.98
CA ALA A 36 -0.73 -9.18 -9.63
C ALA A 36 0.64 -8.56 -9.89
N GLU A 37 0.66 -7.33 -10.43
CA GLU A 37 1.91 -6.60 -10.67
C GLU A 37 2.59 -6.24 -9.35
N ALA A 38 1.80 -5.87 -8.33
CA ALA A 38 2.32 -5.57 -7.00
C ALA A 38 3.06 -6.77 -6.41
N PHE A 39 2.49 -7.95 -6.51
CA PHE A 39 3.13 -9.16 -5.98
C PHE A 39 4.42 -9.46 -6.71
N LYS A 40 4.41 -9.36 -8.04
CA LYS A 40 5.61 -9.56 -8.86
C LYS A 40 6.70 -8.56 -8.46
N MET A 41 6.36 -7.29 -8.36
CA MET A 41 7.32 -6.24 -7.98
C MET A 41 7.83 -6.42 -6.55
N TYR A 42 6.98 -6.88 -5.64
CA TYR A 42 7.41 -7.15 -4.27
C TYR A 42 8.50 -8.23 -4.24
N GLN A 43 8.33 -9.28 -5.00
CA GLN A 43 9.31 -10.37 -5.06
C GLN A 43 10.67 -9.89 -5.59
N GLU A 44 10.65 -8.97 -6.55
CA GLU A 44 11.86 -8.43 -7.17
C GLU A 44 12.53 -7.37 -6.32
N LEU A 45 11.74 -6.43 -5.75
CA LEU A 45 12.25 -5.23 -5.09
C LEU A 45 12.35 -5.35 -3.58
N LYS A 46 11.51 -6.17 -2.97
CA LYS A 46 11.34 -6.28 -1.51
C LYS A 46 11.26 -4.88 -0.88
N PRO A 47 10.24 -4.08 -1.23
CA PRO A 47 10.13 -2.72 -0.73
C PRO A 47 9.97 -2.69 0.79
N ASP A 48 10.33 -1.59 1.41
CA ASP A 48 10.21 -1.41 2.85
C ASP A 48 8.78 -1.18 3.29
N LEU A 49 7.94 -0.71 2.38
CA LEU A 49 6.52 -0.44 2.63
C LEU A 49 5.73 -0.57 1.35
N VAL A 50 4.53 -1.14 1.46
CA VAL A 50 3.56 -1.19 0.36
C VAL A 50 2.30 -0.43 0.79
N LEU A 51 1.88 0.53 -0.02
CA LEU A 51 0.59 1.19 0.11
C LEU A 51 -0.32 0.60 -0.94
N MET A 52 -1.33 -0.17 -0.52
CA MET A 52 -2.12 -1.05 -1.39
C MET A 52 -3.59 -0.70 -1.36
N ASP A 53 -4.15 -0.30 -2.51
CA ASP A 53 -5.59 -0.16 -2.65
C ASP A 53 -6.27 -1.52 -2.51
N ILE A 54 -7.49 -1.55 -1.96
CA ILE A 54 -8.23 -2.81 -1.78
C ILE A 54 -8.84 -3.26 -3.10
N THR A 55 -9.56 -2.38 -3.79
CA THR A 55 -10.31 -2.76 -5.00
C THR A 55 -9.54 -2.42 -6.27
N MET A 56 -9.13 -3.46 -7.00
CA MET A 56 -8.38 -3.32 -8.25
C MET A 56 -8.74 -4.48 -9.19
N PRO A 57 -8.57 -4.29 -10.52
CA PRO A 57 -8.77 -5.39 -11.47
C PRO A 57 -7.68 -6.46 -11.35
N ASN A 58 -7.92 -7.61 -11.95
CA ASN A 58 -7.04 -8.79 -12.02
C ASN A 58 -6.84 -9.46 -10.68
N MET A 59 -6.15 -8.82 -9.76
CA MET A 59 -5.98 -9.29 -8.38
C MET A 59 -6.22 -8.10 -7.46
N ASP A 60 -7.17 -8.22 -6.54
CA ASP A 60 -7.47 -7.12 -5.61
C ASP A 60 -6.40 -7.02 -4.50
N GLY A 61 -6.50 -5.95 -3.70
CA GLY A 61 -5.50 -5.67 -2.68
C GLY A 61 -5.46 -6.70 -1.56
N LEU A 62 -6.60 -7.30 -1.21
CA LEU A 62 -6.65 -8.31 -0.16
C LEU A 62 -5.96 -9.61 -0.62
N GLU A 63 -6.21 -10.03 -1.85
CA GLU A 63 -5.53 -11.17 -2.46
C GLU A 63 -4.02 -10.93 -2.55
N ALA A 64 -3.62 -9.73 -2.99
CA ALA A 64 -2.21 -9.37 -3.09
C ALA A 64 -1.53 -9.33 -1.72
N LEU A 65 -2.21 -8.80 -0.71
CA LEU A 65 -1.71 -8.80 0.68
C LEU A 65 -1.40 -10.23 1.14
N LYS A 66 -2.34 -11.14 0.93
CA LYS A 66 -2.16 -12.54 1.34
C LYS A 66 -1.00 -13.19 0.61
N ALA A 67 -0.86 -12.93 -0.69
CA ALA A 67 0.25 -13.44 -1.50
C ALA A 67 1.60 -12.88 -1.02
N ILE A 68 1.67 -11.59 -0.77
CA ILE A 68 2.88 -10.92 -0.30
C ILE A 68 3.28 -11.46 1.07
N LYS A 69 2.32 -11.58 2.00
CA LYS A 69 2.60 -12.09 3.36
C LYS A 69 3.00 -13.57 3.32
N GLY A 70 2.46 -14.34 2.38
CA GLY A 70 2.88 -15.72 2.18
C GLY A 70 4.31 -15.85 1.65
N PHE A 71 4.74 -14.89 0.86
CA PHE A 71 6.11 -14.83 0.34
C PHE A 71 7.10 -14.28 1.40
N ASP A 72 6.67 -13.24 2.14
CA ASP A 72 7.50 -12.57 3.14
C ASP A 72 6.64 -12.19 4.34
N ALA A 73 6.72 -12.97 5.40
CA ALA A 73 5.93 -12.76 6.62
C ALA A 73 6.22 -11.40 7.29
N ASN A 74 7.37 -10.80 7.00
CA ASN A 74 7.78 -9.50 7.57
C ASN A 74 7.39 -8.32 6.68
N ALA A 75 6.68 -8.55 5.58
CA ALA A 75 6.23 -7.49 4.69
C ALA A 75 5.37 -6.47 5.43
N LYS A 76 5.62 -5.20 5.16
CA LYS A 76 4.87 -4.08 5.76
C LYS A 76 3.92 -3.54 4.71
N VAL A 77 2.63 -3.80 4.91
CA VAL A 77 1.59 -3.41 3.96
C VAL A 77 0.54 -2.58 4.68
N VAL A 78 0.25 -1.41 4.12
CA VAL A 78 -0.84 -0.53 4.57
C VAL A 78 -1.93 -0.58 3.51
N MET A 79 -3.15 -0.88 3.93
CA MET A 79 -4.29 -0.93 3.02
C MET A 79 -4.90 0.45 2.85
N CYS A 80 -5.34 0.77 1.64
CA CYS A 80 -6.04 2.01 1.32
C CYS A 80 -7.47 1.64 0.93
N SER A 81 -8.45 2.08 1.72
CA SER A 81 -9.84 1.67 1.55
C SER A 81 -10.76 2.83 1.24
N ALA A 82 -11.84 2.56 0.50
CA ALA A 82 -12.96 3.49 0.36
C ALA A 82 -13.92 3.31 1.53
N MET A 83 -14.82 4.28 1.72
CA MET A 83 -15.89 4.14 2.69
C MET A 83 -16.77 2.94 2.31
N GLY A 84 -17.24 2.21 3.33
CA GLY A 84 -18.06 1.02 3.10
C GLY A 84 -17.29 -0.28 2.95
N GLN A 85 -15.97 -0.24 3.12
CA GLN A 85 -15.12 -1.43 2.99
C GLN A 85 -14.61 -1.95 4.34
N GLU A 86 -15.34 -1.69 5.43
CA GLU A 86 -14.90 -2.02 6.80
C GLU A 86 -14.64 -3.53 6.99
N ALA A 87 -15.49 -4.39 6.40
CA ALA A 87 -15.30 -5.83 6.51
C ALA A 87 -14.01 -6.30 5.84
N MET A 88 -13.66 -5.68 4.70
CA MET A 88 -12.42 -5.99 3.98
C MET A 88 -11.20 -5.50 4.75
N VAL A 89 -11.31 -4.34 5.41
CA VAL A 89 -10.24 -3.81 6.26
C VAL A 89 -9.97 -4.75 7.43
N ILE A 90 -11.02 -5.25 8.09
CA ILE A 90 -10.88 -6.19 9.19
C ILE A 90 -10.17 -7.47 8.72
N ASP A 91 -10.57 -8.01 7.56
CA ASP A 91 -9.93 -9.18 6.99
C ASP A 91 -8.45 -8.92 6.67
N ALA A 92 -8.15 -7.73 6.13
CA ALA A 92 -6.78 -7.34 5.82
C ALA A 92 -5.92 -7.27 7.09
N ILE A 93 -6.42 -6.68 8.17
CA ILE A 93 -5.68 -6.61 9.44
C ILE A 93 -5.43 -8.02 9.99
N LYS A 94 -6.44 -8.90 9.94
CA LYS A 94 -6.28 -10.30 10.36
C LYS A 94 -5.27 -11.05 9.49
N SER A 95 -5.11 -10.63 8.25
CA SER A 95 -4.16 -11.23 7.30
C SER A 95 -2.76 -10.61 7.38
N GLY A 96 -2.54 -9.68 8.28
CA GLY A 96 -1.22 -9.14 8.57
C GLY A 96 -0.92 -7.73 8.08
N ALA A 97 -1.91 -6.99 7.60
CA ALA A 97 -1.71 -5.58 7.26
C ALA A 97 -1.32 -4.78 8.51
N LYS A 98 -0.40 -3.85 8.36
CA LYS A 98 0.10 -3.02 9.47
C LYS A 98 -0.88 -1.95 9.90
N ASP A 99 -1.61 -1.38 8.93
CA ASP A 99 -2.54 -0.29 9.18
C ASP A 99 -3.43 -0.13 7.95
N PHE A 100 -4.34 0.82 8.01
CA PHE A 100 -5.18 1.19 6.87
C PHE A 100 -5.38 2.71 6.82
N ILE A 101 -5.67 3.22 5.63
CA ILE A 101 -5.96 4.63 5.39
C ILE A 101 -7.23 4.71 4.56
N VAL A 102 -8.18 5.57 4.95
CA VAL A 102 -9.48 5.71 4.28
C VAL A 102 -9.41 6.82 3.23
N LYS A 103 -9.93 6.56 2.04
CA LYS A 103 -10.08 7.56 0.98
C LYS A 103 -11.33 8.43 1.25
N PRO A 104 -11.30 9.73 0.92
CA PRO A 104 -10.19 10.48 0.34
C PRO A 104 -9.06 10.71 1.35
N PHE A 105 -7.83 10.64 0.85
CA PHE A 105 -6.64 10.74 1.72
C PHE A 105 -6.45 12.14 2.27
N LYS A 106 -6.15 12.22 3.57
CA LYS A 106 -5.63 13.44 4.17
C LYS A 106 -4.10 13.32 4.17
N PRO A 107 -3.37 14.31 3.65
CA PRO A 107 -1.90 14.24 3.60
C PRO A 107 -1.27 13.91 4.94
N GLU A 108 -1.76 14.51 6.02
CA GLU A 108 -1.25 14.28 7.38
C GLU A 108 -1.38 12.81 7.80
N ARG A 109 -2.49 12.17 7.40
CA ARG A 109 -2.72 10.75 7.74
C ARG A 109 -1.75 9.85 7.02
N ILE A 110 -1.49 10.11 5.73
CA ILE A 110 -0.51 9.35 4.94
C ILE A 110 0.86 9.47 5.57
N ILE A 111 1.30 10.69 5.85
CA ILE A 111 2.63 10.96 6.41
C ILE A 111 2.79 10.30 7.77
N LYS A 112 1.79 10.45 8.65
CA LYS A 112 1.83 9.87 9.99
C LYS A 112 1.95 8.35 9.92
N THR A 113 1.17 7.70 9.09
CA THR A 113 1.19 6.24 8.95
C THR A 113 2.54 5.76 8.42
N VAL A 114 3.04 6.38 7.37
CA VAL A 114 4.32 6.00 6.77
C VAL A 114 5.47 6.23 7.74
N SER A 115 5.53 7.39 8.39
CA SER A 115 6.62 7.69 9.32
C SER A 115 6.59 6.79 10.56
N THR A 116 5.41 6.41 11.04
CA THR A 116 5.28 5.48 12.17
C THR A 116 5.84 4.11 11.82
N ILE A 117 5.60 3.62 10.61
CA ILE A 117 6.04 2.28 10.18
C ILE A 117 7.51 2.27 9.81
N LEU A 118 7.98 3.28 9.11
CA LEU A 118 9.37 3.34 8.63
C LEU A 118 10.34 3.99 9.62
N GLY A 119 9.81 4.66 10.59
CA GLY A 119 10.63 5.37 11.56
C GLY A 119 11.07 6.73 11.03
#